data_a0674ea5b17b4d639366c802866a6d6f
#
_entry.id   a0674ea5b17b4d639366c802866a6d6f
#
_cell.length_a   1.000
_cell.length_b   1.000
_cell.length_c   1.000
_cell.angle_alpha   90.00
_cell.angle_beta   90.00
_cell.angle_gamma   90.00
#
_symmetry.space_group_name_H-M   'P 1'
#
loop_
_entity.id
_entity.type
_entity.pdbx_description
1 polymer ?
#
loop_
_entity_poly.entity_id
_entity_poly.type
_entity_poly.pdbx_seq_one_letter_code
_entity_poly.pdbx_strand_id
1 'polypeptide(L)'
;MGQEQVEGSGEQRDERAAPGRKAMGLIFLTVLIDLIGFGLIIPALPTYAQELKADEQTVGYLIASYSLMQLIFMPIWGRLSDRVGRKPILLVSLFFSAAGYLVWGLANSLVMLFVARLVAGFGNANIAVAQAYMTDVTSSENRAKGMGLIGAAFGLGFVLGPALGAGLAAMGLGLNVVGFVAFGFSLFDLVLTALILPEPEKRSDAGQSRFGMGPSFYFKTLASKDLRVSFAIFLVSTFAFANMEATIVLLTNEAFHFSHIDNMFMFLYIGLLMVVVQGRLIHGLNKRFGEKKLIVAGCALIACGLLLTPVTRSVPVLYGALFLLALGTGINTPANQSLISKLAPLDSVGGVMGVGQSLATLGRILGPCFGGFAFQYWGFSSPYNVGAATMVLAVVLGFCLPQVPATDAKTRVGAAG
;
A
#
# COMPACT_ATOMS: atom_id res chain seq x y z
N MET A 1 4.50 60.67 11.32
CA MET A 1 4.02 59.58 12.20
C MET A 1 3.25 58.62 11.35
N GLY A 2 3.80 57.45 11.03
CA GLY A 2 3.09 56.44 10.19
C GLY A 2 4.00 55.47 9.42
N GLN A 3 5.02 54.85 10.05
CA GLN A 3 5.87 53.81 9.38
C GLN A 3 6.34 52.69 10.31
N GLU A 4 5.66 52.35 11.40
CA GLU A 4 6.15 51.36 12.38
C GLU A 4 5.22 50.15 12.63
N GLN A 5 4.31 49.78 11.72
CA GLN A 5 3.39 48.64 11.97
C GLN A 5 3.42 47.52 10.89
N VAL A 6 4.40 47.39 10.02
CA VAL A 6 4.41 46.37 8.97
C VAL A 6 5.43 45.22 9.20
N GLU A 7 6.42 45.39 10.09
CA GLU A 7 7.46 44.36 10.29
C GLU A 7 7.08 43.18 11.24
N GLY A 8 6.05 43.33 12.08
CA GLY A 8 5.68 42.29 13.07
C GLY A 8 4.85 41.09 12.55
N SER A 9 4.36 41.11 11.30
CA SER A 9 3.46 40.09 10.79
C SER A 9 4.16 38.96 10.01
N GLY A 10 5.43 39.13 9.63
CA GLY A 10 6.23 38.16 8.89
C GLY A 10 6.82 37.05 9.78
N GLU A 11 7.37 37.44 10.94
CA GLU A 11 8.00 36.47 11.84
C GLU A 11 7.01 35.58 12.59
N GLN A 12 5.83 36.05 12.92
CA GLN A 12 4.79 35.25 13.57
C GLN A 12 4.15 34.18 12.62
N ARG A 13 4.24 34.33 11.30
CA ARG A 13 3.80 33.32 10.34
C ARG A 13 4.79 32.17 10.16
N ASP A 14 6.07 32.43 10.33
CA ASP A 14 7.11 31.40 10.16
C ASP A 14 7.25 30.50 11.41
N GLU A 15 7.05 31.01 12.61
CA GLU A 15 7.04 30.20 13.84
C GLU A 15 5.86 29.22 13.94
N ARG A 16 4.68 29.56 13.40
CA ARG A 16 3.52 28.68 13.37
C ARG A 16 3.62 27.57 12.27
N ALA A 17 4.48 27.72 11.28
CA ALA A 17 4.73 26.73 10.23
C ALA A 17 5.73 25.64 10.67
N ALA A 18 6.55 25.89 11.68
CA ALA A 18 7.59 24.97 12.15
C ALA A 18 7.08 23.68 12.81
N PRO A 19 6.03 23.67 13.67
CA PRO A 19 5.53 22.44 14.30
C PRO A 19 4.88 21.49 13.30
N GLY A 20 4.15 22.00 12.32
CA GLY A 20 3.51 21.16 11.29
C GLY A 20 4.52 20.42 10.39
N ARG A 21 5.62 21.06 10.00
CA ARG A 21 6.66 20.46 9.16
C ARG A 21 7.42 19.35 9.89
N LYS A 22 7.71 19.54 11.18
CA LYS A 22 8.33 18.49 12.02
C LYS A 22 7.39 17.30 12.21
N ALA A 23 6.11 17.52 12.50
CA ALA A 23 5.11 16.46 12.66
C ALA A 23 4.91 15.66 11.35
N MET A 24 4.90 16.34 10.19
CA MET A 24 4.87 15.65 8.87
C MET A 24 6.07 14.75 8.66
N GLY A 25 7.28 15.18 9.03
CA GLY A 25 8.49 14.38 8.92
C GLY A 25 8.48 13.18 9.85
N LEU A 26 7.98 13.34 11.07
CA LEU A 26 7.88 12.25 12.05
C LEU A 26 6.87 11.19 11.62
N ILE A 27 5.67 11.57 11.19
CA ILE A 27 4.68 10.57 10.72
C ILE A 27 5.12 9.89 9.43
N PHE A 28 5.84 10.60 8.55
CA PHE A 28 6.49 9.97 7.39
C PHE A 28 7.47 8.89 7.83
N LEU A 29 8.33 9.19 8.81
CA LEU A 29 9.33 8.25 9.33
C LEU A 29 8.67 7.04 10.00
N THR A 30 7.61 7.25 10.81
CA THR A 30 6.80 6.18 11.40
C THR A 30 6.24 5.26 10.32
N VAL A 31 5.58 5.80 9.30
CA VAL A 31 5.02 5.00 8.21
C VAL A 31 6.13 4.29 7.42
N LEU A 32 7.27 4.93 7.19
CA LEU A 32 8.39 4.33 6.49
C LEU A 32 8.97 3.14 7.25
N ILE A 33 9.21 3.27 8.56
CA ILE A 33 9.77 2.19 9.38
C ILE A 33 8.82 1.00 9.42
N ASP A 34 7.53 1.25 9.58
CA ASP A 34 6.48 0.23 9.57
C ASP A 34 6.44 -0.54 8.24
N LEU A 35 6.58 0.18 7.12
CA LEU A 35 6.61 -0.40 5.77
C LEU A 35 7.94 -1.11 5.43
N ILE A 36 9.05 -0.72 6.05
CA ILE A 36 10.30 -1.50 5.97
C ILE A 36 10.09 -2.87 6.63
N GLY A 37 9.50 -2.92 7.83
CA GLY A 37 9.17 -4.18 8.52
C GLY A 37 8.25 -5.06 7.67
N PHE A 38 7.21 -4.50 7.07
CA PHE A 38 6.33 -5.21 6.14
C PHE A 38 7.07 -5.73 4.90
N GLY A 39 7.89 -4.89 4.27
CA GLY A 39 8.68 -5.24 3.08
C GLY A 39 9.74 -6.31 3.33
N LEU A 40 10.28 -6.41 4.56
CA LEU A 40 11.15 -7.51 5.00
C LEU A 40 10.42 -8.85 5.00
N ILE A 41 9.20 -8.87 5.48
CA ILE A 41 8.43 -10.11 5.71
C ILE A 41 7.87 -10.70 4.41
N ILE A 42 7.43 -9.87 3.45
CA ILE A 42 6.74 -10.34 2.24
C ILE A 42 7.54 -11.40 1.48
N PRO A 43 8.80 -11.17 1.05
CA PRO A 43 9.56 -12.17 0.31
C PRO A 43 10.03 -13.33 1.16
N ALA A 44 10.13 -13.16 2.50
CA ALA A 44 10.55 -14.21 3.42
C ALA A 44 9.42 -15.20 3.76
N LEU A 45 8.15 -14.75 3.73
CA LEU A 45 7.02 -15.52 4.23
C LEU A 45 6.80 -16.85 3.50
N PRO A 46 6.78 -16.92 2.14
CA PRO A 46 6.56 -18.17 1.46
C PRO A 46 7.64 -19.21 1.80
N THR A 47 8.90 -18.82 1.77
CA THR A 47 10.02 -19.71 2.09
C THR A 47 9.97 -20.20 3.54
N TYR A 48 9.70 -19.30 4.50
CA TYR A 48 9.61 -19.69 5.91
C TYR A 48 8.42 -20.61 6.19
N ALA A 49 7.28 -20.37 5.54
CA ALA A 49 6.14 -21.26 5.64
C ALA A 49 6.44 -22.65 5.08
N GLN A 50 7.14 -22.73 3.93
CA GLN A 50 7.57 -24.01 3.33
C GLN A 50 8.58 -24.77 4.21
N GLU A 51 9.53 -24.09 4.87
CA GLU A 51 10.42 -24.69 5.86
C GLU A 51 9.64 -25.35 7.03
N LEU A 52 8.49 -24.75 7.39
CA LEU A 52 7.56 -25.28 8.37
C LEU A 52 6.50 -26.25 7.78
N LYS A 53 6.75 -26.74 6.54
CA LYS A 53 5.93 -27.71 5.82
C LYS A 53 4.53 -27.21 5.44
N ALA A 54 4.38 -25.91 5.18
CA ALA A 54 3.18 -25.36 4.57
C ALA A 54 3.08 -25.81 3.10
N ASP A 55 1.88 -26.15 2.68
CA ASP A 55 1.53 -26.26 1.26
C ASP A 55 1.28 -24.86 0.67
N GLU A 56 1.18 -24.76 -0.64
CA GLU A 56 1.04 -23.50 -1.38
C GLU A 56 -0.26 -22.78 -1.03
N GLN A 57 -1.32 -23.51 -0.75
CA GLN A 57 -2.61 -22.95 -0.31
C GLN A 57 -2.49 -22.31 1.07
N THR A 58 -1.79 -22.96 2.00
CA THR A 58 -1.52 -22.43 3.33
C THR A 58 -0.66 -21.15 3.28
N VAL A 59 0.31 -21.08 2.38
CA VAL A 59 1.08 -19.86 2.12
C VAL A 59 0.13 -18.72 1.69
N GLY A 60 -0.79 -19.00 0.76
CA GLY A 60 -1.79 -18.02 0.35
C GLY A 60 -2.66 -17.52 1.51
N TYR A 61 -3.11 -18.43 2.38
CA TYR A 61 -3.89 -18.05 3.57
C TYR A 61 -3.08 -17.24 4.59
N LEU A 62 -1.81 -17.55 4.78
CA LEU A 62 -0.90 -16.77 5.64
C LEU A 62 -0.76 -15.32 5.15
N ILE A 63 -0.60 -15.13 3.84
CA ILE A 63 -0.51 -13.79 3.26
C ILE A 63 -1.85 -13.04 3.41
N ALA A 64 -2.95 -13.70 3.09
CA ALA A 64 -4.30 -13.13 3.17
C ALA A 64 -4.71 -12.76 4.61
N SER A 65 -4.29 -13.52 5.62
CA SER A 65 -4.66 -13.33 7.02
C SER A 65 -4.29 -11.94 7.55
N TYR A 66 -3.15 -11.42 7.16
CA TYR A 66 -2.70 -10.07 7.47
C TYR A 66 -3.64 -9.00 6.87
N SER A 67 -3.97 -9.12 5.58
CA SER A 67 -4.86 -8.19 4.89
C SER A 67 -6.30 -8.27 5.39
N LEU A 68 -6.73 -9.46 5.85
CA LEU A 68 -8.03 -9.64 6.50
C LEU A 68 -8.12 -8.83 7.80
N MET A 69 -7.09 -8.87 8.63
CA MET A 69 -7.04 -8.06 9.85
C MET A 69 -7.04 -6.56 9.54
N GLN A 70 -6.30 -6.14 8.51
CA GLN A 70 -6.35 -4.75 8.05
C GLN A 70 -7.76 -4.33 7.61
N LEU A 71 -8.46 -5.17 6.83
CA LEU A 71 -9.81 -4.85 6.36
C LEU A 71 -10.78 -4.63 7.52
N ILE A 72 -10.69 -5.45 8.57
CA ILE A 72 -11.57 -5.40 9.75
C ILE A 72 -11.20 -4.20 10.64
N PHE A 73 -9.91 -4.02 10.93
CA PHE A 73 -9.48 -3.11 11.99
C PHE A 73 -9.14 -1.70 11.52
N MET A 74 -8.83 -1.48 10.23
CA MET A 74 -8.54 -0.14 9.72
C MET A 74 -9.68 0.87 9.96
N PRO A 75 -10.97 0.56 9.71
CA PRO A 75 -12.05 1.48 10.03
C PRO A 75 -12.30 1.62 11.54
N ILE A 76 -11.94 0.61 12.34
CA ILE A 76 -12.06 0.64 13.80
C ILE A 76 -11.01 1.61 14.38
N TRP A 77 -9.74 1.43 14.00
CA TRP A 77 -8.64 2.30 14.42
C TRP A 77 -8.87 3.74 13.97
N GLY A 78 -9.32 3.97 12.74
CA GLY A 78 -9.66 5.30 12.24
C GLY A 78 -10.68 6.00 13.14
N ARG A 79 -11.82 5.36 13.42
CA ARG A 79 -12.87 5.91 14.30
C ARG A 79 -12.43 6.09 15.75
N LEU A 80 -11.67 5.14 16.28
CA LEU A 80 -11.19 5.20 17.64
C LEU A 80 -10.18 6.35 17.81
N SER A 81 -9.33 6.58 16.81
CA SER A 81 -8.37 7.69 16.82
C SER A 81 -9.03 9.08 16.74
N ASP A 82 -10.22 9.19 16.16
CA ASP A 82 -11.01 10.43 16.19
C ASP A 82 -11.49 10.80 17.61
N ARG A 83 -11.71 9.77 18.46
CA ARG A 83 -12.25 9.93 19.81
C ARG A 83 -11.15 10.05 20.87
N VAL A 84 -10.21 9.11 20.85
CA VAL A 84 -9.16 8.95 21.87
C VAL A 84 -7.94 9.83 21.57
N GLY A 85 -7.72 10.15 20.30
CA GLY A 85 -6.54 10.87 19.81
C GLY A 85 -5.73 10.02 18.83
N ARG A 86 -4.95 10.69 17.97
CA ARG A 86 -4.16 10.01 16.91
C ARG A 86 -2.98 9.25 17.50
N LYS A 87 -2.18 9.91 18.34
CA LYS A 87 -0.96 9.34 18.92
C LYS A 87 -1.23 8.10 19.78
N PRO A 88 -2.21 8.08 20.72
CA PRO A 88 -2.48 6.87 21.52
C PRO A 88 -2.80 5.66 20.67
N ILE A 89 -3.59 5.84 19.59
CA ILE A 89 -3.94 4.74 18.71
C ILE A 89 -2.75 4.29 17.86
N LEU A 90 -1.90 5.20 17.38
CA LEU A 90 -0.64 4.85 16.73
C LEU A 90 0.27 4.03 17.65
N LEU A 91 0.40 4.42 18.93
CA LEU A 91 1.23 3.68 19.89
C LEU A 91 0.72 2.27 20.15
N VAL A 92 -0.60 2.09 20.36
CA VAL A 92 -1.21 0.77 20.51
C VAL A 92 -0.98 -0.09 19.26
N SER A 93 -1.14 0.49 18.11
CA SER A 93 -0.96 -0.14 16.81
C SER A 93 0.49 -0.60 16.60
N LEU A 94 1.48 0.28 16.85
CA LEU A 94 2.91 -0.04 16.74
C LEU A 94 3.33 -1.12 17.76
N PHE A 95 2.75 -1.12 18.96
CA PHE A 95 2.98 -2.18 19.94
C PHE A 95 2.55 -3.54 19.40
N PHE A 96 1.36 -3.65 18.79
CA PHE A 96 0.90 -4.91 18.20
C PHE A 96 1.69 -5.29 16.94
N SER A 97 2.14 -4.32 16.13
CA SER A 97 3.05 -4.59 15.03
C SER A 97 4.35 -5.21 15.54
N ALA A 98 4.98 -4.60 16.55
CA ALA A 98 6.18 -5.13 17.17
C ALA A 98 5.95 -6.53 17.76
N ALA A 99 4.85 -6.73 18.51
CA ALA A 99 4.50 -8.04 19.06
C ALA A 99 4.34 -9.11 17.97
N GLY A 100 3.70 -8.78 16.85
CA GLY A 100 3.56 -9.68 15.70
C GLY A 100 4.91 -10.08 15.10
N TYR A 101 5.82 -9.13 14.92
CA TYR A 101 7.18 -9.42 14.42
C TYR A 101 8.02 -10.21 15.41
N LEU A 102 7.85 -9.98 16.73
CA LEU A 102 8.50 -10.80 17.76
C LEU A 102 8.01 -12.26 17.68
N VAL A 103 6.69 -12.46 17.55
CA VAL A 103 6.12 -13.82 17.39
C VAL A 103 6.64 -14.48 16.11
N TRP A 104 6.83 -13.73 15.02
CA TRP A 104 7.48 -14.23 13.81
C TRP A 104 8.90 -14.72 14.09
N GLY A 105 9.73 -13.91 14.77
CA GLY A 105 11.12 -14.27 15.10
C GLY A 105 11.24 -15.52 15.99
N LEU A 106 10.22 -15.77 16.80
CA LEU A 106 10.14 -16.94 17.69
C LEU A 106 9.38 -18.12 17.06
N ALA A 107 8.85 -17.96 15.83
CA ALA A 107 7.99 -18.97 15.23
C ALA A 107 8.75 -20.27 14.93
N ASN A 108 8.20 -21.38 15.38
CA ASN A 108 8.65 -22.74 15.12
C ASN A 108 7.55 -23.64 14.56
N SER A 109 6.39 -23.06 14.25
CA SER A 109 5.24 -23.76 13.71
C SER A 109 4.38 -22.84 12.84
N LEU A 110 3.61 -23.42 11.93
CA LEU A 110 2.66 -22.67 11.09
C LEU A 110 1.64 -21.90 11.92
N VAL A 111 1.19 -22.46 13.05
CA VAL A 111 0.25 -21.77 13.95
C VAL A 111 0.86 -20.46 14.46
N MET A 112 2.13 -20.47 14.86
CA MET A 112 2.80 -19.26 15.32
C MET A 112 2.96 -18.24 14.18
N LEU A 113 3.23 -18.67 12.93
CA LEU A 113 3.25 -17.76 11.79
C LEU A 113 1.87 -17.14 11.54
N PHE A 114 0.77 -17.91 11.64
CA PHE A 114 -0.58 -17.35 11.56
C PHE A 114 -0.83 -16.32 12.66
N VAL A 115 -0.48 -16.63 13.89
CA VAL A 115 -0.61 -15.69 15.02
C VAL A 115 0.20 -14.42 14.75
N ALA A 116 1.45 -14.56 14.30
CA ALA A 116 2.31 -13.43 13.92
C ALA A 116 1.63 -12.54 12.86
N ARG A 117 1.07 -13.14 11.81
CA ARG A 117 0.40 -12.41 10.73
C ARG A 117 -0.89 -11.73 11.18
N LEU A 118 -1.70 -12.40 12.00
CA LEU A 118 -2.94 -11.82 12.55
C LEU A 118 -2.63 -10.64 13.48
N VAL A 119 -1.68 -10.81 14.40
CA VAL A 119 -1.27 -9.76 15.35
C VAL A 119 -0.61 -8.57 14.63
N ALA A 120 0.29 -8.82 13.67
CA ALA A 120 0.89 -7.78 12.88
C ALA A 120 -0.16 -7.06 12.00
N GLY A 121 -1.10 -7.79 11.40
CA GLY A 121 -2.17 -7.19 10.59
C GLY A 121 -3.12 -6.31 11.39
N PHE A 122 -3.42 -6.69 12.64
CA PHE A 122 -4.16 -5.88 13.60
C PHE A 122 -3.38 -4.59 13.93
N GLY A 123 -2.09 -4.69 14.20
CA GLY A 123 -1.21 -3.55 14.43
C GLY A 123 -1.14 -2.65 13.20
N ASN A 124 -0.78 -3.16 12.05
CA ASN A 124 -0.56 -2.39 10.81
C ASN A 124 -1.85 -1.87 10.14
N ALA A 125 -3.02 -2.01 10.78
CA ALA A 125 -4.23 -1.31 10.36
C ALA A 125 -4.18 0.22 10.68
N ASN A 126 -3.03 0.74 11.13
CA ASN A 126 -2.78 2.12 11.51
C ASN A 126 -2.64 3.10 10.34
N ILE A 127 -2.50 2.62 9.11
CA ILE A 127 -2.29 3.48 7.95
C ILE A 127 -3.38 4.55 7.79
N ALA A 128 -4.62 4.22 8.13
CA ALA A 128 -5.72 5.18 8.13
C ALA A 128 -5.53 6.26 9.21
N VAL A 129 -4.98 5.89 10.37
CA VAL A 129 -4.67 6.82 11.46
C VAL A 129 -3.52 7.75 11.07
N ALA A 130 -2.47 7.20 10.43
CA ALA A 130 -1.34 7.97 9.90
C ALA A 130 -1.79 8.99 8.84
N GLN A 131 -2.68 8.58 7.92
CA GLN A 131 -3.26 9.48 6.91
C GLN A 131 -4.13 10.57 7.55
N ALA A 132 -4.91 10.22 8.58
CA ALA A 132 -5.71 11.18 9.34
C ALA A 132 -4.81 12.16 10.10
N TYR A 133 -3.77 11.66 10.78
CA TYR A 133 -2.76 12.49 11.45
C TYR A 133 -2.13 13.48 10.45
N MET A 134 -1.67 12.99 9.29
CA MET A 134 -1.08 13.82 8.23
C MET A 134 -2.05 14.93 7.79
N THR A 135 -3.35 14.61 7.70
CA THR A 135 -4.40 15.58 7.34
C THR A 135 -4.59 16.63 8.44
N ASP A 136 -4.52 16.22 9.71
CA ASP A 136 -4.71 17.10 10.86
C ASP A 136 -3.57 18.11 11.02
N VAL A 137 -2.32 17.74 10.70
CA VAL A 137 -1.12 18.60 10.80
C VAL A 137 -0.81 19.40 9.54
N THR A 138 -1.59 19.22 8.44
CA THR A 138 -1.39 19.94 7.18
C THR A 138 -2.52 20.93 6.89
N SER A 139 -2.18 22.08 6.31
CA SER A 139 -3.19 22.97 5.71
C SER A 139 -3.81 22.34 4.48
N SER A 140 -4.97 22.84 4.03
CA SER A 140 -5.63 22.40 2.80
C SER A 140 -4.71 22.45 1.57
N GLU A 141 -3.85 23.47 1.49
CA GLU A 141 -2.89 23.67 0.40
C GLU A 141 -1.75 22.63 0.43
N ASN A 142 -1.28 22.25 1.63
CA ASN A 142 -0.17 21.30 1.80
C ASN A 142 -0.62 19.85 1.96
N ARG A 143 -1.93 19.56 1.99
CA ARG A 143 -2.47 18.22 2.20
C ARG A 143 -2.01 17.23 1.12
N ALA A 144 -2.00 17.66 -0.15
CA ALA A 144 -1.52 16.83 -1.25
C ALA A 144 -0.04 16.45 -1.09
N LYS A 145 0.79 17.38 -0.59
CA LYS A 145 2.20 17.14 -0.28
C LYS A 145 2.35 16.13 0.87
N GLY A 146 1.57 16.29 1.94
CA GLY A 146 1.57 15.35 3.08
C GLY A 146 1.17 13.94 2.68
N MET A 147 0.11 13.79 1.89
CA MET A 147 -0.31 12.48 1.37
C MET A 147 0.72 11.89 0.41
N GLY A 148 1.41 12.73 -0.37
CA GLY A 148 2.52 12.32 -1.22
C GLY A 148 3.71 11.75 -0.43
N LEU A 149 3.99 12.27 0.76
CA LEU A 149 5.01 11.70 1.66
C LEU A 149 4.63 10.28 2.12
N ILE A 150 3.36 10.04 2.45
CA ILE A 150 2.90 8.67 2.80
C ILE A 150 3.10 7.73 1.59
N GLY A 151 2.76 8.17 0.39
CA GLY A 151 3.04 7.40 -0.83
C GLY A 151 4.53 7.13 -1.05
N ALA A 152 5.39 8.11 -0.77
CA ALA A 152 6.85 7.94 -0.84
C ALA A 152 7.36 6.95 0.22
N ALA A 153 6.78 6.93 1.43
CA ALA A 153 7.10 5.94 2.46
C ALA A 153 6.77 4.51 1.99
N PHE A 154 5.63 4.31 1.31
CA PHE A 154 5.30 3.03 0.67
C PHE A 154 6.37 2.60 -0.33
N GLY A 155 6.73 3.47 -1.28
CA GLY A 155 7.75 3.17 -2.28
C GLY A 155 9.10 2.82 -1.65
N LEU A 156 9.57 3.63 -0.70
CA LEU A 156 10.84 3.40 0.00
C LEU A 156 10.81 2.14 0.86
N GLY A 157 9.71 1.84 1.57
CA GLY A 157 9.56 0.64 2.37
C GLY A 157 9.65 -0.63 1.54
N PHE A 158 9.02 -0.66 0.37
CA PHE A 158 9.10 -1.77 -0.59
C PHE A 158 10.49 -1.93 -1.25
N VAL A 159 11.36 -0.95 -1.18
CA VAL A 159 12.77 -1.06 -1.62
C VAL A 159 13.67 -1.47 -0.46
N LEU A 160 13.58 -0.73 0.65
CA LEU A 160 14.48 -0.91 1.78
C LEU A 160 14.22 -2.23 2.53
N GLY A 161 12.95 -2.69 2.61
CA GLY A 161 12.60 -3.95 3.22
C GLY A 161 13.31 -5.14 2.56
N PRO A 162 13.05 -5.44 1.28
CA PRO A 162 13.76 -6.52 0.58
C PRO A 162 15.28 -6.33 0.51
N ALA A 163 15.79 -5.09 0.40
CA ALA A 163 17.22 -4.81 0.43
C ALA A 163 17.88 -5.24 1.75
N LEU A 164 17.26 -4.91 2.88
CA LEU A 164 17.71 -5.35 4.19
C LEU A 164 17.58 -6.88 4.33
N GLY A 165 16.47 -7.47 3.84
CA GLY A 165 16.28 -8.91 3.81
C GLY A 165 17.38 -9.63 3.02
N ALA A 166 17.74 -9.10 1.84
CA ALA A 166 18.86 -9.62 1.04
C ALA A 166 20.19 -9.54 1.79
N GLY A 167 20.44 -8.43 2.50
CA GLY A 167 21.63 -8.27 3.35
C GLY A 167 21.70 -9.32 4.48
N LEU A 168 20.58 -9.55 5.18
CA LEU A 168 20.49 -10.56 6.23
C LEU A 168 20.71 -11.98 5.68
N ALA A 169 20.09 -12.29 4.55
CA ALA A 169 20.24 -13.58 3.88
C ALA A 169 21.68 -13.80 3.38
N ALA A 170 22.34 -12.77 2.85
CA ALA A 170 23.75 -12.82 2.43
C ALA A 170 24.72 -13.08 3.60
N MET A 171 24.34 -12.69 4.81
CA MET A 171 25.09 -13.01 6.05
C MET A 171 24.84 -14.45 6.55
N GLY A 172 24.03 -15.24 5.84
CA GLY A 172 23.68 -16.61 6.24
C GLY A 172 22.72 -16.67 7.43
N LEU A 173 22.01 -15.57 7.73
CA LEU A 173 21.08 -15.50 8.83
C LEU A 173 19.73 -16.14 8.46
N GLY A 174 19.14 -16.89 9.39
CA GLY A 174 17.86 -17.57 9.19
C GLY A 174 16.66 -16.63 9.06
N LEU A 175 15.56 -17.16 8.53
CA LEU A 175 14.32 -16.41 8.29
C LEU A 175 13.66 -15.88 9.57
N ASN A 176 13.93 -16.50 10.71
CA ASN A 176 13.53 -16.01 12.03
C ASN A 176 14.19 -14.66 12.39
N VAL A 177 15.44 -14.43 11.96
CA VAL A 177 16.17 -13.17 12.20
C VAL A 177 15.49 -12.00 11.51
N VAL A 178 14.87 -12.22 10.35
CA VAL A 178 14.04 -11.21 9.64
C VAL A 178 12.97 -10.65 10.58
N GLY A 179 12.30 -11.54 11.35
CA GLY A 179 11.31 -11.14 12.34
C GLY A 179 11.88 -10.32 13.48
N PHE A 180 13.06 -10.71 14.02
CA PHE A 180 13.72 -9.95 15.09
C PHE A 180 14.19 -8.58 14.63
N VAL A 181 14.67 -8.45 13.39
CA VAL A 181 15.04 -7.16 12.79
C VAL A 181 13.81 -6.28 12.59
N ALA A 182 12.72 -6.83 12.05
CA ALA A 182 11.44 -6.10 11.91
C ALA A 182 10.89 -5.69 13.29
N PHE A 183 10.98 -6.55 14.32
CA PHE A 183 10.65 -6.22 15.70
C PHE A 183 11.50 -5.04 16.22
N GLY A 184 12.81 -5.06 16.00
CA GLY A 184 13.70 -3.97 16.39
C GLY A 184 13.31 -2.63 15.76
N PHE A 185 12.98 -2.61 14.47
CA PHE A 185 12.49 -1.41 13.77
C PHE A 185 11.14 -0.94 14.34
N SER A 186 10.17 -1.84 14.53
CA SER A 186 8.86 -1.48 15.11
C SER A 186 8.98 -1.00 16.56
N LEU A 187 9.87 -1.59 17.37
CA LEU A 187 10.11 -1.14 18.73
C LEU A 187 10.78 0.24 18.76
N PHE A 188 11.76 0.45 17.88
CA PHE A 188 12.39 1.75 17.72
C PHE A 188 11.35 2.82 17.32
N ASP A 189 10.47 2.53 16.37
CA ASP A 189 9.41 3.44 15.94
C ASP A 189 8.38 3.70 17.05
N LEU A 190 8.02 2.69 17.81
CA LEU A 190 7.16 2.83 18.98
C LEU A 190 7.75 3.82 19.99
N VAL A 191 9.04 3.67 20.34
CA VAL A 191 9.76 4.54 21.26
C VAL A 191 9.87 5.96 20.67
N LEU A 192 10.26 6.09 19.40
CA LEU A 192 10.36 7.37 18.71
C LEU A 192 9.02 8.12 18.70
N THR A 193 7.95 7.43 18.33
CA THR A 193 6.59 7.96 18.30
C THR A 193 6.13 8.36 19.72
N ALA A 194 6.41 7.56 20.73
CA ALA A 194 6.05 7.86 22.11
C ALA A 194 6.74 9.12 22.62
N LEU A 195 8.03 9.30 22.33
CA LEU A 195 8.85 10.41 22.86
C LEU A 195 8.68 11.71 22.05
N ILE A 196 8.58 11.62 20.71
CA ILE A 196 8.76 12.79 19.85
C ILE A 196 7.48 13.20 19.12
N LEU A 197 6.58 12.24 18.76
CA LEU A 197 5.39 12.61 18.00
C LEU A 197 4.41 13.39 18.90
N PRO A 198 4.05 14.65 18.55
CA PRO A 198 3.03 15.38 19.30
C PRO A 198 1.63 14.86 18.98
N GLU A 199 0.69 14.99 19.91
CA GLU A 199 -0.73 14.82 19.57
C GLU A 199 -1.20 16.04 18.77
N PRO A 200 -1.86 15.87 17.60
CA PRO A 200 -2.35 17.01 16.85
C PRO A 200 -3.49 17.71 17.61
N GLU A 201 -3.52 19.03 17.55
CA GLU A 201 -4.62 19.80 18.10
C GLU A 201 -5.93 19.41 17.41
N LYS A 202 -6.96 19.06 18.19
CA LYS A 202 -8.28 18.76 17.65
C LYS A 202 -8.80 20.01 16.95
N ARG A 203 -8.98 19.97 15.64
CA ARG A 203 -9.68 21.04 14.93
C ARG A 203 -11.13 21.06 15.41
N SER A 204 -11.58 22.19 15.94
CA SER A 204 -12.95 22.42 16.41
C SER A 204 -14.01 22.25 15.31
N ASP A 205 -13.60 22.27 14.03
CA ASP A 205 -14.48 22.03 12.88
C ASP A 205 -14.66 20.54 12.54
N ALA A 206 -14.09 19.61 13.30
CA ALA A 206 -14.31 18.17 13.14
C ALA A 206 -15.69 17.70 13.64
N GLY A 207 -16.68 18.57 13.61
CA GLY A 207 -18.05 18.34 14.08
C GLY A 207 -18.89 17.34 13.26
N GLN A 208 -18.30 16.58 12.34
CA GLN A 208 -18.87 15.37 11.77
C GLN A 208 -17.73 14.45 11.36
N SER A 209 -17.51 13.39 12.11
CA SER A 209 -16.64 12.28 11.73
C SER A 209 -16.97 11.85 10.28
N ARG A 210 -16.12 12.29 9.33
CA ARG A 210 -16.31 11.95 7.90
C ARG A 210 -16.14 10.45 7.62
N PHE A 211 -15.71 9.67 8.60
CA PHE A 211 -15.68 8.20 8.56
C PHE A 211 -17.00 7.54 9.03
N GLY A 212 -18.00 8.32 9.43
CA GLY A 212 -19.34 7.86 9.81
C GLY A 212 -20.30 7.62 8.64
N MET A 213 -19.78 7.36 7.45
CA MET A 213 -20.64 7.01 6.31
C MET A 213 -21.17 5.59 6.53
N GLY A 214 -22.47 5.50 6.80
CA GLY A 214 -23.17 4.24 7.07
C GLY A 214 -23.13 3.29 5.86
N PRO A 215 -23.56 2.04 6.00
CA PRO A 215 -23.57 1.04 4.92
C PRO A 215 -24.23 1.57 3.62
N SER A 216 -25.26 2.42 3.75
CA SER A 216 -25.95 3.04 2.61
C SER A 216 -25.03 3.89 1.72
N PHE A 217 -24.04 4.59 2.30
CA PHE A 217 -23.05 5.34 1.54
C PHE A 217 -22.16 4.41 0.70
N TYR A 218 -21.67 3.30 1.29
CA TYR A 218 -20.88 2.30 0.59
C TYR A 218 -21.64 1.72 -0.60
N PHE A 219 -22.89 1.28 -0.41
CA PHE A 219 -23.71 0.75 -1.49
C PHE A 219 -24.01 1.78 -2.57
N LYS A 220 -24.33 3.02 -2.19
CA LYS A 220 -24.59 4.11 -3.15
C LYS A 220 -23.33 4.45 -3.97
N THR A 221 -22.17 4.49 -3.32
CA THR A 221 -20.88 4.77 -3.97
C THR A 221 -20.48 3.65 -4.93
N LEU A 222 -20.64 2.38 -4.54
CA LEU A 222 -20.40 1.22 -5.41
C LEU A 222 -21.36 1.17 -6.61
N ALA A 223 -22.61 1.58 -6.43
CA ALA A 223 -23.61 1.64 -7.48
C ALA A 223 -23.44 2.83 -8.45
N SER A 224 -22.55 3.77 -8.15
CA SER A 224 -22.30 4.94 -9.01
C SER A 224 -21.80 4.52 -10.39
N LYS A 225 -22.50 5.01 -11.44
CA LYS A 225 -22.18 4.68 -12.84
C LYS A 225 -20.76 5.11 -13.23
N ASP A 226 -20.30 6.24 -12.70
CA ASP A 226 -19.01 6.84 -13.05
C ASP A 226 -17.84 6.15 -12.35
N LEU A 227 -18.06 5.62 -11.12
CA LEU A 227 -17.03 5.04 -10.29
C LEU A 227 -16.90 3.52 -10.42
N ARG A 228 -18.00 2.81 -10.75
CA ARG A 228 -18.04 1.34 -10.72
C ARG A 228 -16.96 0.67 -11.58
N VAL A 229 -16.66 1.24 -12.76
CA VAL A 229 -15.63 0.69 -13.66
C VAL A 229 -14.24 0.89 -13.08
N SER A 230 -13.93 2.09 -12.54
CA SER A 230 -12.66 2.35 -11.86
C SER A 230 -12.49 1.46 -10.63
N PHE A 231 -13.55 1.24 -9.84
CA PHE A 231 -13.54 0.33 -8.70
C PHE A 231 -13.32 -1.12 -9.11
N ALA A 232 -13.99 -1.58 -10.17
CA ALA A 232 -13.79 -2.94 -10.70
C ALA A 232 -12.34 -3.13 -11.17
N ILE A 233 -11.78 -2.19 -11.93
CA ILE A 233 -10.38 -2.24 -12.36
C ILE A 233 -9.44 -2.23 -11.15
N PHE A 234 -9.72 -1.42 -10.11
CA PHE A 234 -8.88 -1.34 -8.92
C PHE A 234 -8.86 -2.65 -8.13
N LEU A 235 -10.04 -3.25 -7.93
CA LEU A 235 -10.18 -4.57 -7.30
C LEU A 235 -9.41 -5.64 -8.09
N VAL A 236 -9.66 -5.74 -9.40
CA VAL A 236 -9.10 -6.78 -10.27
C VAL A 236 -7.59 -6.62 -10.42
N SER A 237 -7.09 -5.39 -10.57
CA SER A 237 -5.65 -5.13 -10.65
C SER A 237 -4.94 -5.49 -9.35
N THR A 238 -5.54 -5.16 -8.21
CA THR A 238 -4.97 -5.52 -6.91
C THR A 238 -5.03 -7.02 -6.66
N PHE A 239 -6.11 -7.69 -7.06
CA PHE A 239 -6.23 -9.14 -7.03
C PHE A 239 -5.13 -9.80 -7.86
N ALA A 240 -4.95 -9.39 -9.12
CA ALA A 240 -3.96 -9.98 -10.03
C ALA A 240 -2.53 -9.79 -9.51
N PHE A 241 -2.21 -8.60 -8.98
CA PHE A 241 -0.90 -8.31 -8.39
C PHE A 241 -0.67 -9.13 -7.12
N ALA A 242 -1.60 -9.15 -6.18
CA ALA A 242 -1.48 -9.88 -4.91
C ALA A 242 -1.46 -11.41 -5.12
N ASN A 243 -2.17 -11.91 -6.12
CA ASN A 243 -2.10 -13.31 -6.56
C ASN A 243 -0.70 -13.67 -7.05
N MET A 244 -0.10 -12.84 -7.92
CA MET A 244 1.27 -13.01 -8.37
C MET A 244 2.28 -12.88 -7.22
N GLU A 245 2.16 -11.86 -6.39
CA GLU A 245 3.05 -11.61 -5.24
C GLU A 245 3.11 -12.81 -4.29
N ALA A 246 1.98 -13.46 -4.04
CA ALA A 246 1.90 -14.64 -3.18
C ALA A 246 2.55 -15.90 -3.78
N THR A 247 2.56 -16.02 -5.10
CA THR A 247 2.97 -17.25 -5.80
C THR A 247 4.33 -17.14 -6.49
N ILE A 248 4.88 -15.93 -6.65
CA ILE A 248 6.12 -15.74 -7.41
C ILE A 248 7.33 -16.43 -6.77
N VAL A 249 7.43 -16.41 -5.43
CA VAL A 249 8.49 -17.10 -4.70
C VAL A 249 8.36 -18.63 -4.87
N LEU A 250 7.12 -19.15 -4.85
CA LEU A 250 6.85 -20.57 -5.08
C LEU A 250 7.30 -20.97 -6.49
N LEU A 251 6.93 -20.18 -7.50
CA LEU A 251 7.32 -20.42 -8.89
C LEU A 251 8.84 -20.35 -9.09
N THR A 252 9.50 -19.34 -8.53
CA THR A 252 10.96 -19.17 -8.70
C THR A 252 11.75 -20.25 -7.98
N ASN A 253 11.29 -20.72 -6.82
CA ASN A 253 11.87 -21.86 -6.12
C ASN A 253 11.73 -23.15 -6.95
N GLU A 254 10.54 -23.40 -7.52
CA GLU A 254 10.25 -24.63 -8.27
C GLU A 254 10.89 -24.62 -9.67
N ALA A 255 10.72 -23.53 -10.44
CA ALA A 255 11.11 -23.49 -11.85
C ALA A 255 12.55 -23.03 -12.10
N PHE A 256 13.13 -22.21 -11.19
CA PHE A 256 14.46 -21.61 -11.35
C PHE A 256 15.43 -22.01 -10.25
N HIS A 257 14.98 -22.73 -9.22
CA HIS A 257 15.77 -23.11 -8.04
C HIS A 257 16.39 -21.90 -7.34
N PHE A 258 15.62 -20.79 -7.30
CA PHE A 258 16.07 -19.56 -6.61
C PHE A 258 16.26 -19.81 -5.13
N SER A 259 17.38 -19.32 -4.61
CA SER A 259 17.60 -19.26 -3.18
C SER A 259 16.77 -18.12 -2.55
N HIS A 260 16.74 -18.12 -1.23
CA HIS A 260 16.12 -17.01 -0.49
C HIS A 260 16.74 -15.64 -0.85
N ILE A 261 18.04 -15.59 -1.08
CA ILE A 261 18.76 -14.37 -1.50
C ILE A 261 18.29 -13.91 -2.88
N ASP A 262 18.14 -14.83 -3.85
CA ASP A 262 17.69 -14.49 -5.20
C ASP A 262 16.29 -13.90 -5.20
N ASN A 263 15.40 -14.44 -4.38
CA ASN A 263 14.05 -13.93 -4.19
C ASN A 263 14.04 -12.53 -3.57
N MET A 264 14.90 -12.26 -2.59
CA MET A 264 15.03 -10.91 -2.02
C MET A 264 15.52 -9.88 -3.05
N PHE A 265 16.51 -10.24 -3.88
CA PHE A 265 16.98 -9.38 -4.98
C PHE A 265 15.90 -9.17 -6.04
N MET A 266 15.09 -10.17 -6.33
CA MET A 266 13.93 -10.06 -7.23
C MET A 266 12.93 -9.01 -6.73
N PHE A 267 12.54 -9.07 -5.44
CA PHE A 267 11.65 -8.07 -4.85
C PHE A 267 12.28 -6.68 -4.77
N LEU A 268 13.58 -6.59 -4.49
CA LEU A 268 14.33 -5.33 -4.54
C LEU A 268 14.26 -4.71 -5.95
N TYR A 269 14.45 -5.52 -6.99
CA TYR A 269 14.33 -5.07 -8.38
C TYR A 269 12.94 -4.51 -8.69
N ILE A 270 11.87 -5.22 -8.32
CA ILE A 270 10.49 -4.77 -8.49
C ILE A 270 10.25 -3.45 -7.74
N GLY A 271 10.70 -3.37 -6.48
CA GLY A 271 10.56 -2.17 -5.65
C GLY A 271 11.26 -0.95 -6.26
N LEU A 272 12.51 -1.11 -6.72
CA LEU A 272 13.26 -0.03 -7.39
C LEU A 272 12.54 0.49 -8.63
N LEU A 273 12.02 -0.43 -9.46
CA LEU A 273 11.25 -0.05 -10.65
C LEU A 273 9.99 0.75 -10.26
N MET A 274 9.25 0.28 -9.25
CA MET A 274 8.05 0.97 -8.79
C MET A 274 8.36 2.38 -8.27
N VAL A 275 9.45 2.56 -7.52
CA VAL A 275 9.89 3.89 -7.06
C VAL A 275 10.21 4.82 -8.22
N VAL A 276 10.93 4.35 -9.23
CA VAL A 276 11.26 5.15 -10.42
C VAL A 276 9.98 5.54 -11.17
N VAL A 277 9.07 4.60 -11.38
CA VAL A 277 7.84 4.84 -12.12
C VAL A 277 6.92 5.80 -11.37
N GLN A 278 6.66 5.54 -10.10
CA GLN A 278 5.72 6.34 -9.29
C GLN A 278 6.33 7.69 -8.86
N GLY A 279 7.64 7.73 -8.61
CA GLY A 279 8.30 8.95 -8.15
C GLY A 279 8.60 9.95 -9.27
N ARG A 280 8.95 9.47 -10.46
CA ARG A 280 9.45 10.36 -11.54
C ARG A 280 8.60 10.33 -12.80
N LEU A 281 8.17 9.14 -13.26
CA LEU A 281 7.55 9.00 -14.56
C LEU A 281 6.05 9.34 -14.56
N ILE A 282 5.32 8.94 -13.54
CA ILE A 282 3.84 9.01 -13.52
C ILE A 282 3.30 10.42 -13.73
N HIS A 283 3.93 11.44 -13.11
CA HIS A 283 3.47 12.82 -13.24
C HIS A 283 3.53 13.31 -14.70
N GLY A 284 4.66 13.09 -15.37
CA GLY A 284 4.84 13.45 -16.78
C GLY A 284 3.92 12.67 -17.71
N LEU A 285 3.78 11.36 -17.47
CA LEU A 285 2.92 10.48 -18.24
C LEU A 285 1.44 10.88 -18.09
N ASN A 286 1.01 11.18 -16.85
CA ASN A 286 -0.39 11.56 -16.58
C ASN A 286 -0.75 12.90 -17.27
N LYS A 287 0.16 13.87 -17.25
CA LYS A 287 -0.02 15.15 -17.95
C LYS A 287 -0.11 14.97 -19.46
N ARG A 288 0.64 14.02 -20.04
CA ARG A 288 0.73 13.81 -21.49
C ARG A 288 -0.40 12.93 -22.04
N PHE A 289 -0.78 11.86 -21.34
CA PHE A 289 -1.67 10.82 -21.86
C PHE A 289 -3.04 10.79 -21.17
N GLY A 290 -3.16 11.34 -19.95
CA GLY A 290 -4.35 11.29 -19.12
C GLY A 290 -4.57 9.92 -18.45
N GLU A 291 -5.42 9.91 -17.41
CA GLU A 291 -5.63 8.74 -16.56
C GLU A 291 -6.16 7.51 -17.32
N LYS A 292 -7.16 7.70 -18.18
CA LYS A 292 -7.80 6.59 -18.91
C LYS A 292 -6.81 5.78 -19.74
N LYS A 293 -5.96 6.47 -20.54
CA LYS A 293 -4.97 5.79 -21.39
C LYS A 293 -3.91 5.08 -20.54
N LEU A 294 -3.50 5.69 -19.43
CA LEU A 294 -2.53 5.10 -18.51
C LEU A 294 -3.08 3.86 -17.80
N ILE A 295 -4.34 3.88 -17.38
CA ILE A 295 -5.00 2.71 -16.77
C ILE A 295 -5.04 1.55 -17.78
N VAL A 296 -5.48 1.81 -19.02
CA VAL A 296 -5.56 0.77 -20.06
C VAL A 296 -4.16 0.21 -20.39
N ALA A 297 -3.19 1.09 -20.60
CA ALA A 297 -1.80 0.68 -20.89
C ALA A 297 -1.20 -0.10 -19.71
N GLY A 298 -1.41 0.37 -18.47
CA GLY A 298 -0.96 -0.31 -17.26
C GLY A 298 -1.57 -1.70 -17.12
N CYS A 299 -2.88 -1.85 -17.34
CA CYS A 299 -3.55 -3.16 -17.35
C CYS A 299 -2.98 -4.09 -18.42
N ALA A 300 -2.71 -3.58 -19.64
CA ALA A 300 -2.13 -4.37 -20.71
C ALA A 300 -0.70 -4.83 -20.38
N LEU A 301 0.13 -3.95 -19.80
CA LEU A 301 1.49 -4.29 -19.35
C LEU A 301 1.47 -5.38 -18.26
N ILE A 302 0.56 -5.28 -17.29
CA ILE A 302 0.39 -6.30 -16.25
C ILE A 302 -0.04 -7.62 -16.88
N ALA A 303 -1.01 -7.61 -17.80
CA ALA A 303 -1.47 -8.82 -18.49
C ALA A 303 -0.32 -9.50 -19.25
N CYS A 304 0.47 -8.75 -20.02
CA CYS A 304 1.64 -9.27 -20.74
C CYS A 304 2.70 -9.84 -19.80
N GLY A 305 3.00 -9.16 -18.70
CA GLY A 305 3.94 -9.63 -17.69
C GLY A 305 3.47 -10.94 -17.05
N LEU A 306 2.19 -11.02 -16.67
CA LEU A 306 1.60 -12.24 -16.09
C LEU A 306 1.61 -13.42 -17.07
N LEU A 307 1.30 -13.20 -18.35
CA LEU A 307 1.35 -14.26 -19.37
C LEU A 307 2.77 -14.75 -19.61
N LEU A 308 3.75 -13.86 -19.58
CA LEU A 308 5.15 -14.19 -19.85
C LEU A 308 5.80 -14.93 -18.67
N THR A 309 5.42 -14.64 -17.44
CA THR A 309 6.04 -15.18 -16.21
C THR A 309 6.04 -16.72 -16.17
N PRO A 310 4.93 -17.45 -16.36
CA PRO A 310 4.92 -18.92 -16.22
C PRO A 310 5.51 -19.66 -17.42
N VAL A 311 5.64 -19.02 -18.57
CA VAL A 311 6.16 -19.69 -19.80
C VAL A 311 7.67 -19.54 -19.96
N THR A 312 8.28 -18.60 -19.21
CA THR A 312 9.72 -18.36 -19.32
C THR A 312 10.54 -19.50 -18.71
N ARG A 313 11.68 -19.82 -19.36
CA ARG A 313 12.69 -20.77 -18.89
C ARG A 313 14.03 -20.09 -18.60
N SER A 314 14.08 -18.76 -18.68
CA SER A 314 15.30 -17.98 -18.63
C SER A 314 15.16 -16.86 -17.62
N VAL A 315 16.13 -16.71 -16.73
CA VAL A 315 16.16 -15.66 -15.71
C VAL A 315 16.08 -14.25 -16.32
N PRO A 316 16.81 -13.89 -17.40
CA PRO A 316 16.64 -12.58 -18.02
C PRO A 316 15.23 -12.30 -18.53
N VAL A 317 14.54 -13.31 -19.09
CA VAL A 317 13.15 -13.15 -19.54
C VAL A 317 12.19 -13.02 -18.37
N LEU A 318 12.44 -13.72 -17.26
CA LEU A 318 11.68 -13.54 -16.01
C LEU A 318 11.79 -12.09 -15.53
N TYR A 319 12.99 -11.52 -15.45
CA TYR A 319 13.19 -10.12 -15.06
C TYR A 319 12.53 -9.15 -16.05
N GLY A 320 12.49 -9.48 -17.35
CA GLY A 320 11.71 -8.75 -18.36
C GLY A 320 10.21 -8.78 -18.11
N ALA A 321 9.66 -9.95 -17.72
CA ALA A 321 8.25 -10.09 -17.32
C ALA A 321 7.93 -9.27 -16.06
N LEU A 322 8.82 -9.32 -15.06
CA LEU A 322 8.70 -8.54 -13.82
C LEU A 322 8.82 -7.03 -14.08
N PHE A 323 9.64 -6.62 -15.06
CA PHE A 323 9.69 -5.23 -15.51
C PHE A 323 8.33 -4.75 -16.03
N LEU A 324 7.67 -5.53 -16.88
CA LEU A 324 6.34 -5.20 -17.38
C LEU A 324 5.30 -5.13 -16.26
N LEU A 325 5.35 -6.06 -15.31
CA LEU A 325 4.49 -6.08 -14.12
C LEU A 325 4.69 -4.82 -13.24
N ALA A 326 5.94 -4.51 -12.91
CA ALA A 326 6.27 -3.35 -12.08
C ALA A 326 5.91 -2.03 -12.76
N LEU A 327 6.22 -1.89 -14.07
CA LEU A 327 5.86 -0.72 -14.87
C LEU A 327 4.34 -0.57 -14.96
N GLY A 328 3.64 -1.66 -15.28
CA GLY A 328 2.18 -1.67 -15.40
C GLY A 328 1.49 -1.29 -14.09
N THR A 329 1.89 -1.90 -12.97
CA THR A 329 1.33 -1.62 -11.64
C THR A 329 1.68 -0.21 -11.18
N GLY A 330 2.93 0.22 -11.39
CA GLY A 330 3.41 1.54 -11.05
C GLY A 330 2.67 2.67 -11.79
N ILE A 331 2.14 2.41 -12.98
CA ILE A 331 1.33 3.35 -13.76
C ILE A 331 -0.16 3.23 -13.40
N ASN A 332 -0.71 2.00 -13.37
CA ASN A 332 -2.14 1.75 -13.22
C ASN A 332 -2.68 2.24 -11.86
N THR A 333 -1.99 1.89 -10.77
CA THR A 333 -2.48 2.18 -9.41
C THR A 333 -2.67 3.69 -9.16
N PRO A 334 -1.66 4.58 -9.36
CA PRO A 334 -1.85 6.00 -9.12
C PRO A 334 -2.77 6.66 -10.15
N ALA A 335 -2.78 6.19 -11.41
CA ALA A 335 -3.69 6.71 -12.43
C ALA A 335 -5.17 6.42 -12.07
N ASN A 336 -5.46 5.20 -11.57
CA ASN A 336 -6.80 4.82 -11.17
C ASN A 336 -7.24 5.56 -9.89
N GLN A 337 -6.37 5.71 -8.91
CA GLN A 337 -6.63 6.51 -7.71
C GLN A 337 -6.90 7.99 -8.06
N SER A 338 -6.12 8.56 -9.00
CA SER A 338 -6.36 9.92 -9.51
C SER A 338 -7.72 10.03 -10.17
N LEU A 339 -8.10 9.08 -11.01
CA LEU A 339 -9.40 9.06 -11.68
C LEU A 339 -10.57 8.95 -10.68
N ILE A 340 -10.49 8.02 -9.72
CA ILE A 340 -11.48 7.88 -8.65
C ILE A 340 -11.64 9.20 -7.87
N SER A 341 -10.53 9.84 -7.50
CA SER A 341 -10.55 11.13 -6.80
C SER A 341 -11.21 12.26 -7.62
N LYS A 342 -10.97 12.29 -8.94
CA LYS A 342 -11.57 13.28 -9.85
C LYS A 342 -13.05 13.05 -10.10
N LEU A 343 -13.51 11.79 -10.09
CA LEU A 343 -14.93 11.42 -10.29
C LEU A 343 -15.74 11.55 -9.00
N ALA A 344 -15.09 11.60 -7.85
CA ALA A 344 -15.74 11.71 -6.56
C ALA A 344 -16.34 13.12 -6.37
N PRO A 345 -17.54 13.26 -5.73
CA PRO A 345 -18.07 14.54 -5.29
C PRO A 345 -17.11 15.21 -4.29
N LEU A 346 -16.97 16.54 -4.37
CA LEU A 346 -15.98 17.31 -3.59
C LEU A 346 -16.16 17.16 -2.07
N ASP A 347 -17.39 17.01 -1.60
CA ASP A 347 -17.78 16.83 -0.19
C ASP A 347 -17.47 15.43 0.35
N SER A 348 -17.27 14.43 -0.53
CA SER A 348 -17.17 13.03 -0.15
C SER A 348 -15.94 12.30 -0.73
N VAL A 349 -14.96 13.02 -1.30
CA VAL A 349 -13.74 12.43 -1.90
C VAL A 349 -13.06 11.44 -0.97
N GLY A 350 -12.88 11.78 0.31
CA GLY A 350 -12.24 10.90 1.29
C GLY A 350 -13.01 9.59 1.49
N GLY A 351 -14.35 9.66 1.55
CA GLY A 351 -15.20 8.47 1.68
C GLY A 351 -15.14 7.57 0.43
N VAL A 352 -15.20 8.17 -0.75
CA VAL A 352 -15.11 7.45 -2.02
C VAL A 352 -13.75 6.75 -2.17
N MET A 353 -12.64 7.44 -1.81
CA MET A 353 -11.30 6.84 -1.76
C MET A 353 -11.23 5.70 -0.75
N GLY A 354 -11.90 5.82 0.40
CA GLY A 354 -12.01 4.77 1.41
C GLY A 354 -12.71 3.51 0.87
N VAL A 355 -13.78 3.66 0.09
CA VAL A 355 -14.43 2.53 -0.61
C VAL A 355 -13.45 1.87 -1.58
N GLY A 356 -12.72 2.65 -2.37
CA GLY A 356 -11.69 2.13 -3.27
C GLY A 356 -10.60 1.33 -2.52
N GLN A 357 -10.12 1.84 -1.40
CA GLN A 357 -9.12 1.14 -0.58
C GLN A 357 -9.65 -0.14 0.05
N SER A 358 -10.92 -0.18 0.45
CA SER A 358 -11.56 -1.41 0.93
C SER A 358 -11.61 -2.48 -0.15
N LEU A 359 -11.93 -2.10 -1.41
CA LEU A 359 -11.90 -3.01 -2.55
C LEU A 359 -10.48 -3.50 -2.87
N ALA A 360 -9.48 -2.62 -2.81
CA ALA A 360 -8.08 -3.02 -2.97
C ALA A 360 -7.66 -4.01 -1.87
N THR A 361 -8.07 -3.78 -0.61
CA THR A 361 -7.79 -4.71 0.49
C THR A 361 -8.49 -6.06 0.28
N LEU A 362 -9.72 -6.05 -0.24
CA LEU A 362 -10.41 -7.30 -0.64
C LEU A 362 -9.63 -8.03 -1.74
N GLY A 363 -9.09 -7.32 -2.73
CA GLY A 363 -8.19 -7.89 -3.74
C GLY A 363 -6.93 -8.54 -3.14
N ARG A 364 -6.33 -7.89 -2.12
CA ARG A 364 -5.19 -8.43 -1.36
C ARG A 364 -5.53 -9.64 -0.49
N ILE A 365 -6.79 -9.89 -0.19
CA ILE A 365 -7.23 -11.11 0.48
C ILE A 365 -7.50 -12.21 -0.53
N LEU A 366 -8.32 -11.92 -1.54
CA LEU A 366 -8.76 -12.89 -2.52
C LEU A 366 -7.60 -13.37 -3.43
N GLY A 367 -6.66 -12.46 -3.75
CA GLY A 367 -5.51 -12.79 -4.61
C GLY A 367 -4.67 -13.93 -4.05
N PRO A 368 -4.08 -13.81 -2.86
CA PRO A 368 -3.26 -14.86 -2.26
C PRO A 368 -4.05 -16.15 -1.98
N CYS A 369 -5.30 -16.05 -1.49
CA CYS A 369 -6.14 -17.23 -1.27
C CYS A 369 -6.35 -18.02 -2.55
N PHE A 370 -6.72 -17.31 -3.63
CA PHE A 370 -6.89 -17.95 -4.94
C PHE A 370 -5.55 -18.41 -5.52
N GLY A 371 -4.51 -17.60 -5.39
CA GLY A 371 -3.19 -17.90 -5.93
C GLY A 371 -2.59 -19.17 -5.37
N GLY A 372 -2.58 -19.34 -4.05
CA GLY A 372 -2.11 -20.56 -3.39
C GLY A 372 -2.95 -21.78 -3.78
N PHE A 373 -4.29 -21.66 -3.76
CA PHE A 373 -5.18 -22.73 -4.20
C PHE A 373 -4.93 -23.12 -5.67
N ALA A 374 -4.90 -22.15 -6.58
CA ALA A 374 -4.72 -22.42 -8.01
C ALA A 374 -3.33 -23.01 -8.31
N PHE A 375 -2.29 -22.52 -7.63
CA PHE A 375 -0.94 -23.05 -7.75
C PHE A 375 -0.89 -24.53 -7.36
N GLN A 376 -1.48 -24.89 -6.22
CA GLN A 376 -1.45 -26.24 -5.69
C GLN A 376 -2.28 -27.23 -6.52
N TYR A 377 -3.51 -26.86 -6.93
CA TYR A 377 -4.44 -27.80 -7.56
C TYR A 377 -4.45 -27.76 -9.09
N TRP A 378 -4.12 -26.60 -9.69
CA TRP A 378 -4.16 -26.40 -11.15
C TRP A 378 -2.77 -26.20 -11.76
N GLY A 379 -1.72 -26.25 -10.92
CA GLY A 379 -0.32 -26.09 -11.32
C GLY A 379 0.18 -24.65 -11.33
N PHE A 380 1.49 -24.49 -11.33
CA PHE A 380 2.20 -23.24 -11.11
C PHE A 380 1.87 -22.12 -12.12
N SER A 381 1.39 -22.44 -13.32
CA SER A 381 1.02 -21.45 -14.35
C SER A 381 -0.36 -20.85 -14.12
N SER A 382 -1.24 -21.55 -13.39
CA SER A 382 -2.66 -21.19 -13.30
C SER A 382 -2.93 -19.85 -12.62
N PRO A 383 -2.24 -19.45 -11.52
CA PRO A 383 -2.46 -18.13 -10.91
C PRO A 383 -2.18 -16.99 -11.87
N TYR A 384 -1.12 -17.14 -12.69
CA TYR A 384 -0.69 -16.13 -13.66
C TYR A 384 -1.66 -16.03 -14.83
N ASN A 385 -2.13 -17.18 -15.35
CA ASN A 385 -3.08 -17.22 -16.46
C ASN A 385 -4.42 -16.60 -16.08
N VAL A 386 -4.93 -16.88 -14.88
CA VAL A 386 -6.15 -16.27 -14.37
C VAL A 386 -5.93 -14.79 -14.09
N GLY A 387 -4.81 -14.43 -13.46
CA GLY A 387 -4.44 -13.02 -13.29
C GLY A 387 -4.38 -12.26 -14.61
N ALA A 388 -3.77 -12.85 -15.63
CA ALA A 388 -3.71 -12.26 -16.98
C ALA A 388 -5.10 -12.12 -17.62
N ALA A 389 -5.94 -13.15 -17.53
CA ALA A 389 -7.31 -13.11 -18.05
C ALA A 389 -8.13 -11.99 -17.38
N THR A 390 -8.02 -11.84 -16.05
CA THR A 390 -8.67 -10.75 -15.32
C THR A 390 -8.13 -9.38 -15.73
N MET A 391 -6.85 -9.26 -16.04
CA MET A 391 -6.25 -8.00 -16.51
C MET A 391 -6.64 -7.68 -17.96
N VAL A 392 -6.82 -8.68 -18.83
CA VAL A 392 -7.39 -8.49 -20.17
C VAL A 392 -8.83 -7.97 -20.05
N LEU A 393 -9.62 -8.53 -19.15
CA LEU A 393 -10.96 -7.99 -18.85
C LEU A 393 -10.87 -6.54 -18.35
N ALA A 394 -9.90 -6.21 -17.49
CA ALA A 394 -9.66 -4.84 -17.03
C ALA A 394 -9.29 -3.88 -18.18
N VAL A 395 -8.52 -4.34 -19.19
CA VAL A 395 -8.24 -3.57 -20.41
C VAL A 395 -9.55 -3.24 -21.15
N VAL A 396 -10.42 -4.23 -21.35
CA VAL A 396 -11.73 -4.03 -22.02
C VAL A 396 -12.60 -3.05 -21.22
N LEU A 397 -12.70 -3.23 -19.91
CA LEU A 397 -13.41 -2.31 -19.02
C LEU A 397 -12.82 -0.90 -19.07
N GLY A 398 -11.50 -0.79 -19.23
CA GLY A 398 -10.79 0.49 -19.33
C GLY A 398 -11.25 1.36 -20.49
N PHE A 399 -11.74 0.78 -21.60
CA PHE A 399 -12.32 1.55 -22.69
C PHE A 399 -13.67 2.20 -22.30
N CYS A 400 -14.37 1.65 -21.31
CA CYS A 400 -15.61 2.21 -20.77
C CYS A 400 -15.38 3.31 -19.72
N LEU A 401 -14.12 3.60 -19.32
CA LEU A 401 -13.83 4.67 -18.38
C LEU A 401 -14.18 6.04 -18.96
N PRO A 402 -14.73 6.95 -18.14
CA PRO A 402 -15.00 8.31 -18.57
C PRO A 402 -13.67 9.05 -18.85
N GLN A 403 -13.69 9.95 -19.82
CA GLN A 403 -12.60 10.90 -20.03
C GLN A 403 -12.85 12.14 -19.17
N VAL A 404 -11.93 12.44 -18.26
CA VAL A 404 -11.98 13.69 -17.48
C VAL A 404 -10.99 14.66 -18.12
N PRO A 405 -11.45 15.80 -18.66
CA PRO A 405 -10.58 16.80 -19.28
C PRO A 405 -9.57 17.35 -18.25
N ALA A 406 -8.35 17.58 -18.69
CA ALA A 406 -7.28 18.12 -17.84
C ALA A 406 -7.57 19.54 -17.30
N THR A 407 -8.56 20.22 -17.86
CA THR A 407 -8.94 21.63 -17.59
C THR A 407 -9.84 21.78 -16.36
N ASP A 408 -10.58 20.75 -15.94
CA ASP A 408 -11.56 20.88 -14.84
C ASP A 408 -10.95 21.02 -13.44
N ALA A 409 -9.67 20.77 -13.27
CA ALA A 409 -9.00 20.98 -11.98
C ALA A 409 -8.87 22.48 -11.61
N LYS A 410 -8.75 23.36 -12.60
CA LYS A 410 -8.66 24.82 -12.37
C LYS A 410 -10.04 25.48 -12.16
N THR A 411 -11.06 24.98 -12.84
CA THR A 411 -12.43 25.51 -12.74
C THR A 411 -13.12 25.14 -11.42
N ARG A 412 -12.75 23.99 -10.82
CA ARG A 412 -13.29 23.55 -9.53
C ARG A 412 -12.75 24.33 -8.34
N VAL A 413 -11.58 24.95 -8.45
CA VAL A 413 -11.00 25.82 -7.41
C VAL A 413 -11.59 27.23 -7.47
N GLY A 414 -12.01 27.68 -8.66
CA GLY A 414 -12.60 29.02 -8.86
C GLY A 414 -14.11 29.12 -8.55
N ALA A 415 -14.82 27.99 -8.34
CA ALA A 415 -16.25 27.99 -8.02
C ALA A 415 -16.55 27.88 -6.50
N ALA A 416 -15.50 27.84 -5.67
CA ALA A 416 -15.60 27.76 -4.20
C ALA A 416 -14.99 29.00 -3.50
N GLY A 417 -14.81 30.11 -4.28
CA GLY A 417 -14.39 31.42 -3.76
C GLY A 417 -15.56 32.41 -3.71
#